data_b0c44e022a32af842e814a554f23f7f2
#
_entry.id   b0c44e022a32af842e814a554f23f7f2
#
_cell.length_a   1.000
_cell.length_b   1.000
_cell.length_c   1.000
_cell.angle_alpha   90.00
_cell.angle_beta   90.00
_cell.angle_gamma   90.00
#
_symmetry.space_group_name_H-M   'P 1'
#
loop_
_entity.id
_entity.type
_entity.pdbx_description
1 polymer ?
#
loop_
_entity_poly.entity_id
_entity_poly.type
_entity_poly.pdbx_seq_one_letter_code
_entity_poly.pdbx_strand_id
1 'polypeptide(L)'
;MAFNRDLFVYDPNTHKGIYNGQLVPSVTQLLDILYPMNSDIPSERVEQAAKRGTTIHEGIEILNEYFDNPFGWEHNISVVSEIVQQVAEHKKIPELIDYVSFIATYKLKPFDYEELIFLLDENGDLICFGHYDCTYQATQDITVGDKDLFIEGYLYLFDYKTTSEFYRRKVQLQESIYALAYEQMSKNFISNIYGLWIREGIKLIPLQRQDNKYVIELCKKLKEICLKSL
;
A
#
# COMPACT_ATOMS: atom_id res chain seq x y z
N MET A 1 27.08 7.30 -6.12
CA MET A 1 27.18 5.81 -6.06
C MET A 1 25.79 5.26 -6.35
N ALA A 2 25.67 4.15 -7.04
CA ALA A 2 24.36 3.53 -7.21
C ALA A 2 23.80 3.11 -5.83
N PHE A 3 22.49 3.24 -5.65
CA PHE A 3 21.81 2.79 -4.43
C PHE A 3 22.10 1.29 -4.18
N ASN A 4 22.44 0.96 -2.95
CA ASN A 4 22.67 -0.42 -2.51
C ASN A 4 21.76 -0.72 -1.31
N ARG A 5 20.76 -1.58 -1.52
CA ARG A 5 19.77 -1.99 -0.50
C ARG A 5 20.43 -2.55 0.77
N ASP A 6 21.56 -3.24 0.65
CA ASP A 6 22.25 -3.87 1.80
C ASP A 6 22.80 -2.85 2.81
N LEU A 7 22.92 -1.58 2.42
CA LEU A 7 23.34 -0.49 3.30
C LEU A 7 22.17 0.18 4.02
N PHE A 8 20.94 -0.27 3.77
CA PHE A 8 19.75 0.26 4.42
C PHE A 8 19.34 -0.61 5.61
N VAL A 9 19.15 0.02 6.75
CA VAL A 9 18.67 -0.60 7.98
C VAL A 9 17.35 0.04 8.38
N TYR A 10 16.35 -0.77 8.59
CA TYR A 10 15.03 -0.35 9.12
C TYR A 10 14.87 -0.86 10.54
N ASP A 11 14.51 0.03 11.46
CA ASP A 11 14.14 -0.31 12.83
C ASP A 11 12.60 -0.28 12.96
N PRO A 12 11.93 -1.43 13.07
CA PRO A 12 10.47 -1.50 13.15
C PRO A 12 9.92 -0.91 14.46
N ASN A 13 10.72 -0.84 15.53
CA ASN A 13 10.26 -0.29 16.81
C ASN A 13 10.21 1.24 16.80
N THR A 14 11.11 1.88 16.09
CA THR A 14 11.19 3.35 15.99
C THR A 14 10.71 3.87 14.65
N HIS A 15 10.38 3.00 13.70
CA HIS A 15 10.03 3.32 12.31
C HIS A 15 11.08 4.20 11.62
N LYS A 16 12.35 4.04 11.98
CA LYS A 16 13.46 4.82 11.41
C LYS A 16 14.19 4.02 10.35
N GLY A 17 14.47 4.68 9.23
CA GLY A 17 15.35 4.17 8.19
C GLY A 17 16.73 4.83 8.29
N ILE A 18 17.78 4.05 8.15
CA ILE A 18 19.16 4.51 8.09
C ILE A 18 19.80 3.94 6.83
N TYR A 19 20.34 4.81 6.00
CA TYR A 19 21.09 4.42 4.81
C TYR A 19 22.50 4.97 4.89
N ASN A 20 23.49 4.09 4.82
CA ASN A 20 24.90 4.45 4.94
C ASN A 20 25.21 5.37 6.14
N GLY A 21 24.62 5.08 7.30
CA GLY A 21 24.77 5.83 8.55
C GLY A 21 23.98 7.14 8.63
N GLN A 22 23.18 7.50 7.64
CA GLN A 22 22.37 8.70 7.62
C GLN A 22 20.87 8.36 7.74
N LEU A 23 20.14 9.19 8.49
CA LEU A 23 18.68 9.05 8.57
C LEU A 23 18.03 9.30 7.21
N VAL A 24 17.05 8.47 6.88
CA VAL A 24 16.21 8.59 5.69
C VAL A 24 14.75 8.66 6.13
N PRO A 25 13.96 9.63 5.70
CA PRO A 25 12.56 9.72 6.07
C PRO A 25 11.72 8.65 5.37
N SER A 26 10.69 8.18 6.06
CA SER A 26 9.65 7.36 5.41
C SER A 26 8.70 8.23 4.57
N VAL A 27 7.98 7.60 3.64
CA VAL A 27 6.92 8.27 2.88
C VAL A 27 5.88 8.89 3.81
N THR A 28 5.48 8.19 4.88
CA THR A 28 4.53 8.72 5.87
C THR A 28 5.04 9.99 6.54
N GLN A 29 6.31 10.02 6.95
CA GLN A 29 6.93 11.21 7.55
C GLN A 29 6.96 12.40 6.58
N LEU A 30 7.22 12.16 5.28
CA LEU A 30 7.14 13.22 4.28
C LEU A 30 5.71 13.74 4.10
N LEU A 31 4.74 12.84 4.08
CA LEU A 31 3.33 13.21 3.91
C LEU A 31 2.77 13.96 5.13
N ASP A 32 3.24 13.66 6.32
CA ASP A 32 2.79 14.31 7.55
C ASP A 32 3.19 15.79 7.61
N ILE A 33 4.23 16.21 6.87
CA ILE A 33 4.57 17.64 6.69
C ILE A 33 3.46 18.37 5.92
N LEU A 34 2.88 17.74 4.90
CA LEU A 34 1.82 18.33 4.07
C LEU A 34 0.42 18.15 4.64
N TYR A 35 0.22 17.04 5.33
CA TYR A 35 -1.06 16.59 5.85
C TYR A 35 -0.92 16.22 7.34
N PRO A 36 -0.62 17.18 8.21
CA PRO A 36 -0.43 16.90 9.63
C PRO A 36 -1.70 16.30 10.23
N MET A 37 -1.50 15.37 11.16
CA MET A 37 -2.62 14.78 11.89
C MET A 37 -3.30 15.85 12.74
N ASN A 38 -4.63 15.83 12.80
CA ASN A 38 -5.37 16.75 13.64
C ASN A 38 -5.07 16.47 15.13
N SER A 39 -4.46 17.42 15.81
CA SER A 39 -4.09 17.33 17.23
C SER A 39 -5.29 17.25 18.17
N ASP A 40 -6.50 17.57 17.70
CA ASP A 40 -7.71 17.60 18.52
C ASP A 40 -8.33 16.19 18.71
N ILE A 41 -7.80 15.18 18.01
CA ILE A 41 -8.29 13.80 18.16
C ILE A 41 -7.62 13.18 19.40
N PRO A 42 -8.40 12.67 20.39
CA PRO A 42 -7.85 12.01 21.56
C PRO A 42 -6.91 10.85 21.17
N SER A 43 -5.74 10.76 21.81
CA SER A 43 -4.71 9.75 21.53
C SER A 43 -5.26 8.31 21.59
N GLU A 44 -6.13 8.01 22.55
CA GLU A 44 -6.77 6.70 22.69
C GLU A 44 -7.57 6.29 21.44
N ARG A 45 -8.29 7.24 20.82
CA ARG A 45 -9.02 6.97 19.57
C ARG A 45 -8.07 6.71 18.40
N VAL A 46 -6.96 7.43 18.35
CA VAL A 46 -5.92 7.24 17.34
C VAL A 46 -5.29 5.86 17.49
N GLU A 47 -4.94 5.46 18.70
CA GLU A 47 -4.37 4.15 19.01
C GLU A 47 -5.34 2.99 18.69
N GLN A 48 -6.61 3.13 19.05
CA GLN A 48 -7.63 2.13 18.70
C GLN A 48 -7.82 1.99 17.19
N ALA A 49 -7.83 3.12 16.46
CA ALA A 49 -7.95 3.11 15.01
C ALA A 49 -6.71 2.48 14.35
N ALA A 50 -5.50 2.81 14.83
CA ALA A 50 -4.26 2.24 14.36
C ALA A 50 -4.22 0.72 14.60
N LYS A 51 -4.54 0.28 15.82
CA LYS A 51 -4.59 -1.16 16.16
C LYS A 51 -5.59 -1.92 15.27
N ARG A 52 -6.77 -1.35 15.03
CA ARG A 52 -7.76 -1.96 14.13
C ARG A 52 -7.21 -2.03 12.69
N GLY A 53 -6.57 -0.96 12.22
CA GLY A 53 -5.93 -0.94 10.91
C GLY A 53 -4.90 -2.05 10.76
N THR A 54 -3.95 -2.12 11.69
CA THR A 54 -2.92 -3.17 11.71
C THR A 54 -3.53 -4.57 11.67
N THR A 55 -4.56 -4.83 12.49
CA THR A 55 -5.20 -6.15 12.53
C THR A 55 -5.88 -6.52 11.20
N ILE A 56 -6.47 -5.54 10.48
CA ILE A 56 -7.06 -5.77 9.15
C ILE A 56 -5.95 -6.06 8.12
N HIS A 57 -4.88 -5.27 8.09
CA HIS A 57 -3.74 -5.47 7.18
C HIS A 57 -3.11 -6.86 7.40
N GLU A 58 -2.81 -7.24 8.63
CA GLU A 58 -2.31 -8.60 8.96
C GLU A 58 -3.26 -9.72 8.49
N GLY A 59 -4.57 -9.50 8.61
CA GLY A 59 -5.55 -10.47 8.11
C GLY A 59 -5.55 -10.58 6.60
N ILE A 60 -5.42 -9.46 5.90
CA ILE A 60 -5.30 -9.42 4.44
C ILE A 60 -3.99 -10.07 3.97
N GLU A 61 -2.88 -9.80 4.65
CA GLU A 61 -1.57 -10.40 4.35
C GLU A 61 -1.63 -11.93 4.41
N ILE A 62 -2.19 -12.49 5.49
CA ILE A 62 -2.42 -13.95 5.61
C ILE A 62 -3.24 -14.49 4.43
N LEU A 63 -4.28 -13.77 4.01
CA LEU A 63 -5.10 -14.18 2.87
C LEU A 63 -4.34 -14.07 1.55
N ASN A 64 -3.51 -13.04 1.37
CA ASN A 64 -2.67 -12.86 0.18
C ASN A 64 -1.64 -13.99 0.05
N GLU A 65 -0.95 -14.36 1.14
CA GLU A 65 -0.05 -15.51 1.17
C GLU A 65 -0.76 -16.81 0.75
N TYR A 66 -2.00 -16.97 1.19
CA TYR A 66 -2.81 -18.11 0.80
C TYR A 66 -3.18 -18.09 -0.68
N PHE A 67 -3.57 -16.94 -1.21
CA PHE A 67 -3.95 -16.78 -2.62
C PHE A 67 -2.78 -16.84 -3.59
N ASP A 68 -1.58 -16.49 -3.16
CA ASP A 68 -0.37 -16.63 -3.97
C ASP A 68 0.05 -18.11 -4.14
N ASN A 69 -0.43 -18.99 -3.28
CA ASN A 69 -0.21 -20.42 -3.42
C ASN A 69 -0.88 -20.94 -4.71
N PRO A 70 -0.12 -21.53 -5.67
CA PRO A 70 -0.66 -22.00 -6.95
C PRO A 70 -1.78 -23.05 -6.83
N PHE A 71 -1.97 -23.63 -5.66
CA PHE A 71 -3.05 -24.56 -5.36
C PHE A 71 -4.28 -23.92 -4.71
N GLY A 72 -4.22 -22.63 -4.32
CA GLY A 72 -5.25 -21.98 -3.48
C GLY A 72 -6.44 -21.44 -4.25
N TRP A 73 -6.21 -20.72 -5.32
CA TRP A 73 -7.25 -19.90 -5.96
C TRP A 73 -8.11 -20.64 -7.01
N GLU A 74 -7.51 -21.49 -7.83
CA GLU A 74 -8.20 -22.07 -8.98
C GLU A 74 -8.96 -23.37 -8.68
N HIS A 75 -8.71 -24.04 -7.56
CA HIS A 75 -9.12 -25.44 -7.40
C HIS A 75 -10.19 -25.72 -6.33
N ASN A 76 -10.52 -24.80 -5.41
CA ASN A 76 -11.55 -25.13 -4.41
C ASN A 76 -12.15 -23.92 -3.68
N ILE A 77 -13.19 -23.32 -4.22
CA ILE A 77 -13.96 -22.23 -3.60
C ILE A 77 -14.43 -22.59 -2.17
N SER A 78 -14.69 -23.88 -1.87
CA SER A 78 -15.12 -24.31 -0.55
C SER A 78 -13.99 -24.22 0.49
N VAL A 79 -12.76 -24.59 0.11
CA VAL A 79 -11.58 -24.48 0.99
C VAL A 79 -11.20 -23.04 1.22
N VAL A 80 -11.25 -22.20 0.19
CA VAL A 80 -11.05 -20.76 0.32
C VAL A 80 -12.07 -20.16 1.29
N SER A 81 -13.35 -20.51 1.15
CA SER A 81 -14.40 -20.03 2.03
C SER A 81 -14.17 -20.43 3.51
N GLU A 82 -13.73 -21.66 3.77
CA GLU A 82 -13.41 -22.11 5.13
C GLU A 82 -12.22 -21.35 5.73
N ILE A 83 -11.15 -21.14 4.96
CA ILE A 83 -9.97 -20.41 5.42
C ILE A 83 -10.29 -18.95 5.70
N VAL A 84 -11.03 -18.31 4.81
CA VAL A 84 -11.50 -16.92 5.03
C VAL A 84 -12.31 -16.82 6.30
N GLN A 85 -13.24 -17.77 6.50
CA GLN A 85 -14.06 -17.82 7.70
C GLN A 85 -13.18 -17.99 8.96
N GLN A 86 -12.22 -18.92 8.95
CA GLN A 86 -11.31 -19.14 10.08
C GLN A 86 -10.44 -17.91 10.38
N VAL A 87 -9.87 -17.26 9.36
CA VAL A 87 -9.07 -16.04 9.56
C VAL A 87 -9.93 -14.92 10.08
N ALA A 88 -11.11 -14.70 9.50
CA ALA A 88 -12.04 -13.67 9.94
C ALA A 88 -12.53 -13.89 11.38
N GLU A 89 -12.86 -15.12 11.76
CA GLU A 89 -13.27 -15.47 13.10
C GLU A 89 -12.13 -15.34 14.11
N HIS A 90 -10.93 -15.84 13.77
CA HIS A 90 -9.75 -15.75 14.61
C HIS A 90 -9.34 -14.30 14.90
N LYS A 91 -9.28 -13.49 13.86
CA LYS A 91 -8.97 -12.06 13.99
C LYS A 91 -10.16 -11.21 14.43
N LYS A 92 -11.39 -11.76 14.47
CA LYS A 92 -12.64 -11.05 14.73
C LYS A 92 -12.87 -9.88 13.78
N ILE A 93 -12.62 -10.11 12.48
CA ILE A 93 -12.68 -9.08 11.43
C ILE A 93 -13.60 -9.56 10.30
N PRO A 94 -14.89 -9.23 10.32
CA PRO A 94 -15.83 -9.62 9.27
C PRO A 94 -15.48 -9.00 7.90
N GLU A 95 -14.76 -7.89 7.88
CA GLU A 95 -14.34 -7.20 6.64
C GLU A 95 -13.40 -8.03 5.76
N LEU A 96 -12.78 -9.08 6.31
CA LEU A 96 -11.96 -10.01 5.52
C LEU A 96 -12.80 -10.83 4.53
N ILE A 97 -14.06 -11.11 4.87
CA ILE A 97 -15.01 -11.77 3.96
C ILE A 97 -15.34 -10.86 2.77
N ASP A 98 -15.57 -9.57 3.06
CA ASP A 98 -15.81 -8.57 2.02
C ASP A 98 -14.59 -8.40 1.11
N TYR A 99 -13.38 -8.45 1.70
CA TYR A 99 -12.12 -8.37 0.95
C TYR A 99 -11.98 -9.51 -0.06
N VAL A 100 -12.21 -10.75 0.36
CA VAL A 100 -12.14 -11.90 -0.55
C VAL A 100 -13.21 -11.83 -1.64
N SER A 101 -14.42 -11.43 -1.26
CA SER A 101 -15.51 -11.22 -2.21
C SER A 101 -15.15 -10.15 -3.25
N PHE A 102 -14.48 -9.08 -2.84
CA PHE A 102 -13.98 -8.03 -3.70
C PHE A 102 -12.94 -8.58 -4.71
N ILE A 103 -11.90 -9.26 -4.23
CA ILE A 103 -10.85 -9.84 -5.10
C ILE A 103 -11.46 -10.82 -6.10
N ALA A 104 -12.35 -11.71 -5.64
CA ALA A 104 -13.02 -12.68 -6.49
C ALA A 104 -13.90 -12.02 -7.57
N THR A 105 -14.61 -10.95 -7.19
CA THR A 105 -15.49 -10.21 -8.11
C THR A 105 -14.71 -9.52 -9.22
N TYR A 106 -13.59 -8.88 -8.84
CA TYR A 106 -12.77 -8.11 -9.78
C TYR A 106 -11.64 -8.92 -10.42
N LYS A 107 -11.59 -10.25 -10.18
CA LYS A 107 -10.61 -11.16 -10.79
C LYS A 107 -9.16 -10.68 -10.59
N LEU A 108 -8.87 -10.25 -9.36
CA LEU A 108 -7.56 -9.76 -8.95
C LEU A 108 -6.79 -10.87 -8.24
N LYS A 109 -5.53 -11.05 -8.60
CA LYS A 109 -4.59 -11.94 -7.90
C LYS A 109 -3.52 -11.08 -7.22
N PRO A 110 -3.24 -11.25 -5.92
CA PRO A 110 -2.07 -10.64 -5.28
C PRO A 110 -0.81 -11.00 -6.06
N PHE A 111 0.07 -10.03 -6.28
CA PHE A 111 1.31 -10.22 -7.04
C PHE A 111 2.54 -10.01 -6.15
N ASP A 112 2.66 -8.82 -5.52
CA ASP A 112 3.65 -8.50 -4.49
C ASP A 112 2.94 -7.73 -3.38
N TYR A 113 3.32 -7.92 -2.11
CA TYR A 113 2.67 -7.27 -0.97
C TYR A 113 3.62 -7.05 0.21
N GLU A 114 3.33 -6.02 1.02
CA GLU A 114 4.06 -5.65 2.26
C GLU A 114 5.59 -5.54 2.08
N GLU A 115 6.05 -5.15 0.90
CA GLU A 115 7.47 -5.01 0.64
C GLU A 115 7.99 -3.59 0.91
N LEU A 116 9.25 -3.56 1.38
CA LEU A 116 10.01 -2.33 1.55
C LEU A 116 10.49 -1.80 0.21
N ILE A 117 10.09 -0.57 -0.11
CA ILE A 117 10.46 0.12 -1.35
C ILE A 117 11.22 1.41 -1.09
N PHE A 118 11.95 1.85 -2.12
CA PHE A 118 12.86 2.97 -2.06
C PHE A 118 12.63 3.90 -3.26
N LEU A 119 12.33 5.17 -2.98
CA LEU A 119 12.27 6.19 -4.02
C LEU A 119 13.67 6.77 -4.22
N LEU A 120 14.14 6.70 -5.45
CA LEU A 120 15.42 7.24 -5.86
C LEU A 120 15.22 8.49 -6.74
N ASP A 121 16.17 9.40 -6.70
CA ASP A 121 16.21 10.51 -7.64
C ASP A 121 16.87 10.13 -8.99
N GLU A 122 17.01 11.09 -9.87
CA GLU A 122 17.61 10.94 -11.19
C GLU A 122 19.09 10.54 -11.18
N ASN A 123 19.77 10.74 -10.05
CA ASN A 123 21.17 10.35 -9.85
C ASN A 123 21.30 8.97 -9.18
N GLY A 124 20.18 8.37 -8.79
CA GLY A 124 20.14 7.13 -8.01
C GLY A 124 20.35 7.34 -6.51
N ASP A 125 20.22 8.57 -6.00
CA ASP A 125 20.32 8.87 -4.59
C ASP A 125 18.98 8.61 -3.90
N LEU A 126 19.02 7.96 -2.73
CA LEU A 126 17.83 7.60 -1.95
C LEU A 126 17.14 8.86 -1.40
N ILE A 127 15.87 9.05 -1.74
CA ILE A 127 15.03 10.14 -1.25
C ILE A 127 14.29 9.71 0.02
N CYS A 128 13.50 8.64 -0.06
CA CYS A 128 12.69 8.12 1.03
C CYS A 128 12.45 6.62 0.86
N PHE A 129 11.91 5.99 1.89
CA PHE A 129 11.49 4.59 1.88
C PHE A 129 10.05 4.45 2.35
N GLY A 130 9.45 3.28 2.11
CA GLY A 130 8.14 2.95 2.63
C GLY A 130 7.78 1.49 2.43
N HIS A 131 6.64 1.09 2.99
CA HIS A 131 5.99 -0.18 2.71
C HIS A 131 4.70 0.12 1.97
N TYR A 132 4.49 -0.52 0.84
CA TYR A 132 3.20 -0.49 0.15
C TYR A 132 2.38 -1.72 0.55
N ASP A 133 1.06 -1.61 0.45
CA ASP A 133 0.21 -2.70 0.91
C ASP A 133 0.22 -3.87 -0.08
N CYS A 134 -0.21 -3.66 -1.33
CA CYS A 134 -0.26 -4.76 -2.30
C CYS A 134 -0.28 -4.27 -3.76
N THR A 135 0.39 -5.01 -4.64
CA THR A 135 0.11 -4.97 -6.08
C THR A 135 -0.75 -6.17 -6.48
N TYR A 136 -1.69 -5.94 -7.37
CA TYR A 136 -2.56 -6.98 -7.92
C TYR A 136 -2.38 -7.11 -9.42
N GLN A 137 -2.36 -8.34 -9.89
CA GLN A 137 -2.50 -8.64 -11.31
C GLN A 137 -3.95 -8.97 -11.62
N ALA A 138 -4.53 -8.33 -12.65
CA ALA A 138 -5.82 -8.73 -13.15
C ALA A 138 -5.69 -10.06 -13.92
N THR A 139 -6.55 -11.02 -13.61
CA THR A 139 -6.57 -12.35 -14.29
C THR A 139 -7.58 -12.40 -15.42
N GLN A 140 -8.40 -11.36 -15.59
CA GLN A 140 -9.37 -11.18 -16.67
C GLN A 140 -9.62 -9.69 -16.87
N ASP A 141 -10.13 -9.31 -18.05
CA ASP A 141 -10.64 -7.97 -18.30
C ASP A 141 -11.92 -7.73 -17.50
N ILE A 142 -11.97 -6.60 -16.80
CA ILE A 142 -13.15 -6.14 -16.07
C ILE A 142 -13.54 -4.76 -16.58
N THR A 143 -14.74 -4.64 -17.12
CA THR A 143 -15.30 -3.40 -17.66
C THR A 143 -16.44 -2.92 -16.77
N VAL A 144 -16.51 -1.63 -16.50
CA VAL A 144 -17.61 -0.98 -15.79
C VAL A 144 -18.17 0.15 -16.65
N GLY A 145 -19.40 -0.02 -17.13
CA GLY A 145 -19.94 0.83 -18.20
C GLY A 145 -19.12 0.67 -19.48
N ASP A 146 -18.67 1.78 -20.05
CA ASP A 146 -17.86 1.81 -21.29
C ASP A 146 -16.34 1.93 -21.00
N LYS A 147 -15.91 1.68 -19.77
CA LYS A 147 -14.50 1.85 -19.37
C LYS A 147 -13.91 0.56 -18.82
N ASP A 148 -12.75 0.21 -19.30
CA ASP A 148 -11.96 -0.86 -18.71
C ASP A 148 -11.49 -0.41 -17.34
N LEU A 149 -11.89 -1.17 -16.30
CA LEU A 149 -11.45 -0.96 -14.93
C LEU A 149 -10.15 -1.71 -14.66
N PHE A 150 -10.10 -2.97 -15.10
CA PHE A 150 -8.92 -3.82 -15.02
C PHE A 150 -8.73 -4.54 -16.36
N ILE A 151 -7.47 -4.66 -16.81
CA ILE A 151 -7.07 -5.33 -18.04
C ILE A 151 -6.21 -6.54 -17.65
N GLU A 152 -6.50 -7.69 -18.22
CA GLU A 152 -5.78 -8.94 -17.95
C GLU A 152 -4.27 -8.77 -18.09
N GLY A 153 -3.54 -9.30 -17.13
CA GLY A 153 -2.08 -9.27 -17.08
C GLY A 153 -1.45 -7.98 -16.59
N TYR A 154 -2.23 -6.89 -16.44
CA TYR A 154 -1.71 -5.61 -15.94
C TYR A 154 -1.65 -5.60 -14.41
N LEU A 155 -0.69 -4.82 -13.88
CA LEU A 155 -0.50 -4.62 -12.45
C LEU A 155 -1.14 -3.32 -11.99
N TYR A 156 -1.73 -3.39 -10.81
CA TYR A 156 -2.44 -2.31 -10.13
C TYR A 156 -1.96 -2.22 -8.69
N LEU A 157 -1.67 -1.01 -8.22
CA LEU A 157 -1.24 -0.79 -6.85
C LEU A 157 -2.44 -0.35 -5.99
N PHE A 158 -2.56 -0.97 -4.82
CA PHE A 158 -3.65 -0.73 -3.88
C PHE A 158 -3.10 -0.37 -2.50
N ASP A 159 -3.72 0.63 -1.91
CA ASP A 159 -3.50 1.04 -0.53
C ASP A 159 -4.78 0.80 0.29
N TYR A 160 -4.66 0.08 1.40
CA TYR A 160 -5.78 -0.26 2.27
C TYR A 160 -6.00 0.83 3.31
N LYS A 161 -7.20 1.37 3.37
CA LYS A 161 -7.58 2.40 4.34
C LYS A 161 -8.78 1.96 5.17
N THR A 162 -8.58 1.95 6.48
CA THR A 162 -9.58 1.58 7.49
C THR A 162 -10.07 2.80 8.30
N THR A 163 -9.59 4.00 7.94
CA THR A 163 -9.90 5.26 8.60
C THR A 163 -11.35 5.67 8.44
N SER A 164 -11.86 6.52 9.38
CA SER A 164 -13.23 7.04 9.33
C SER A 164 -13.53 7.88 8.10
N GLU A 165 -12.50 8.53 7.57
CA GLU A 165 -12.56 9.36 6.37
C GLU A 165 -11.48 8.93 5.39
N PHE A 166 -11.77 9.03 4.10
CA PHE A 166 -10.80 8.76 3.05
C PHE A 166 -10.15 10.07 2.59
N TYR A 167 -8.93 10.30 3.03
CA TYR A 167 -8.14 11.50 2.68
C TYR A 167 -7.54 11.38 1.28
N ARG A 168 -8.38 11.50 0.25
CA ARG A 168 -8.02 11.24 -1.16
C ARG A 168 -6.69 11.87 -1.59
N ARG A 169 -6.42 13.13 -1.27
CA ARG A 169 -5.19 13.82 -1.69
C ARG A 169 -3.93 13.23 -1.08
N LYS A 170 -3.98 12.87 0.22
CA LYS A 170 -2.87 12.24 0.93
C LYS A 170 -2.59 10.86 0.34
N VAL A 171 -3.62 10.03 0.21
CA VAL A 171 -3.52 8.67 -0.35
C VAL A 171 -3.06 8.70 -1.81
N GLN A 172 -3.58 9.62 -2.63
CA GLN A 172 -3.17 9.76 -4.03
C GLN A 172 -1.68 10.10 -4.18
N LEU A 173 -1.14 10.97 -3.32
CA LEU A 173 0.29 11.30 -3.34
C LEU A 173 1.11 10.11 -2.82
N GLN A 174 0.68 9.45 -1.75
CA GLN A 174 1.30 8.25 -1.20
C GLN A 174 1.45 7.17 -2.28
N GLU A 175 0.34 6.84 -2.95
CA GLU A 175 0.32 5.81 -3.99
C GLU A 175 1.11 6.20 -5.24
N SER A 176 1.18 7.49 -5.57
CA SER A 176 2.04 7.96 -6.66
C SER A 176 3.52 7.77 -6.34
N ILE A 177 3.92 7.99 -5.08
CA ILE A 177 5.29 7.74 -4.61
C ILE A 177 5.59 6.24 -4.66
N TYR A 178 4.68 5.42 -4.14
CA TYR A 178 4.85 3.97 -4.10
C TYR A 178 4.90 3.35 -5.50
N ALA A 179 4.01 3.76 -6.41
CA ALA A 179 4.04 3.28 -7.79
C ALA A 179 5.38 3.60 -8.49
N LEU A 180 5.89 4.83 -8.31
CA LEU A 180 7.18 5.22 -8.89
C LEU A 180 8.34 4.42 -8.28
N ALA A 181 8.38 4.28 -6.95
CA ALA A 181 9.43 3.51 -6.27
C ALA A 181 9.39 2.03 -6.66
N TYR A 182 8.19 1.44 -6.73
CA TYR A 182 7.99 0.06 -7.18
C TYR A 182 8.52 -0.15 -8.60
N GLU A 183 8.17 0.72 -9.55
CA GLU A 183 8.65 0.66 -10.94
C GLU A 183 10.17 0.82 -11.06
N GLN A 184 10.78 1.66 -10.21
CA GLN A 184 12.24 1.81 -10.17
C GLN A 184 12.93 0.52 -9.73
N MET A 185 12.35 -0.21 -8.78
CA MET A 185 12.93 -1.41 -8.18
C MET A 185 12.64 -2.69 -8.94
N SER A 186 11.36 -2.95 -9.24
CA SER A 186 10.89 -4.21 -9.84
C SER A 186 11.04 -4.26 -11.36
N LYS A 187 11.11 -3.10 -12.01
CA LYS A 187 11.01 -2.92 -13.48
C LYS A 187 9.63 -3.29 -14.04
N ASN A 188 8.66 -3.58 -13.20
CA ASN A 188 7.27 -3.79 -13.59
C ASN A 188 6.54 -2.45 -13.62
N PHE A 189 5.64 -2.28 -14.57
CA PHE A 189 4.85 -1.06 -14.73
C PHE A 189 3.52 -1.16 -13.95
N ILE A 190 3.17 -0.14 -13.20
CA ILE A 190 1.87 0.00 -12.54
C ILE A 190 0.90 0.75 -13.44
N SER A 191 -0.15 0.07 -13.89
CA SER A 191 -1.15 0.65 -14.80
C SER A 191 -1.97 1.75 -14.13
N ASN A 192 -2.51 1.48 -12.95
CA ASN A 192 -3.27 2.45 -12.17
C ASN A 192 -3.08 2.22 -10.67
N ILE A 193 -3.43 3.25 -9.90
CA ILE A 193 -3.36 3.26 -8.43
C ILE A 193 -4.76 3.41 -7.83
N TYR A 194 -5.02 2.71 -6.74
CA TYR A 194 -6.33 2.67 -6.08
C TYR A 194 -6.20 2.75 -4.56
N GLY A 195 -7.18 3.38 -3.92
CA GLY A 195 -7.44 3.19 -2.50
C GLY A 195 -8.53 2.16 -2.30
N LEU A 196 -8.30 1.19 -1.43
CA LEU A 196 -9.32 0.24 -0.99
C LEU A 196 -9.80 0.66 0.39
N TRP A 197 -10.96 1.31 0.44
CA TRP A 197 -11.50 1.81 1.70
C TRP A 197 -12.36 0.74 2.37
N ILE A 198 -11.81 0.13 3.42
CA ILE A 198 -12.39 -1.01 4.15
C ILE A 198 -13.01 -0.52 5.45
N ARG A 199 -14.34 -0.38 5.48
CA ARG A 199 -15.06 0.06 6.66
C ARG A 199 -16.47 -0.56 6.75
N GLU A 200 -17.44 0.00 6.13
CA GLU A 200 -18.81 -0.52 6.02
C GLU A 200 -18.98 -1.15 4.64
N GLY A 201 -18.37 -2.33 4.46
CA GLY A 201 -18.10 -2.92 3.17
C GLY A 201 -16.81 -2.35 2.55
N ILE A 202 -16.54 -2.72 1.30
CA ILE A 202 -15.35 -2.29 0.55
C ILE A 202 -15.72 -1.33 -0.55
N LYS A 203 -14.98 -0.21 -0.62
CA LYS A 203 -15.10 0.77 -1.70
C LYS A 203 -13.80 0.91 -2.44
N LEU A 204 -13.80 0.62 -3.74
CA LEU A 204 -12.71 0.89 -4.64
C LEU A 204 -12.71 2.38 -5.02
N ILE A 205 -11.61 3.07 -4.75
CA ILE A 205 -11.45 4.50 -5.01
C ILE A 205 -10.34 4.66 -6.03
N PRO A 206 -10.66 4.94 -7.31
CA PRO A 206 -9.63 5.23 -8.29
C PRO A 206 -8.92 6.54 -7.96
N LEU A 207 -7.59 6.52 -8.02
CA LEU A 207 -6.72 7.64 -7.73
C LEU A 207 -6.03 8.10 -9.03
N GLN A 208 -5.75 9.38 -9.13
CA GLN A 208 -5.02 9.93 -10.26
C GLN A 208 -3.53 9.95 -9.92
N ARG A 209 -2.73 9.18 -10.66
CA ARG A 209 -1.27 9.20 -10.50
C ARG A 209 -0.72 10.59 -10.80
N GLN A 210 0.18 11.07 -9.93
CA GLN A 210 0.91 12.31 -10.13
C GLN A 210 2.06 12.11 -11.12
N ASP A 211 2.47 13.19 -11.76
CA ASP A 211 3.65 13.19 -12.64
C ASP A 211 4.91 12.78 -11.87
N ASN A 212 5.71 11.89 -12.45
CA ASN A 212 6.89 11.31 -11.77
C ASN A 212 7.94 12.38 -11.42
N LYS A 213 8.16 13.37 -12.29
CA LYS A 213 9.11 14.46 -12.03
C LYS A 213 8.63 15.34 -10.89
N TYR A 214 7.34 15.66 -10.87
CA TYR A 214 6.72 16.38 -9.75
C TYR A 214 6.89 15.63 -8.43
N VAL A 215 6.65 14.31 -8.42
CA VAL A 215 6.79 13.47 -7.21
C VAL A 215 8.23 13.53 -6.69
N ILE A 216 9.23 13.34 -7.56
CA ILE A 216 10.65 13.39 -7.18
C ILE A 216 11.01 14.75 -6.58
N GLU A 217 10.69 15.83 -7.29
CA GLU A 217 11.01 17.20 -6.84
C GLU A 217 10.34 17.55 -5.51
N LEU A 218 9.09 17.15 -5.32
CA LEU A 218 8.36 17.36 -4.08
C LEU A 218 9.00 16.58 -2.92
N CYS A 219 9.26 15.28 -3.11
CA CYS A 219 9.86 14.45 -2.07
C CYS A 219 11.27 14.91 -1.68
N LYS A 220 12.08 15.40 -2.62
CA LYS A 220 13.40 16.01 -2.32
C LYS A 220 13.25 17.21 -1.39
N LYS A 221 12.32 18.13 -1.67
CA LYS A 221 12.04 19.30 -0.81
C LYS A 221 11.54 18.89 0.57
N LEU A 222 10.61 17.93 0.62
CA LEU A 222 10.07 17.44 1.90
C LEU A 222 11.14 16.73 2.74
N LYS A 223 12.05 15.96 2.11
CA LYS A 223 13.20 15.34 2.77
C LYS A 223 14.07 16.39 3.47
N GLU A 224 14.40 17.50 2.78
CA GLU A 224 15.18 18.57 3.36
C GLU A 224 14.50 19.22 4.60
N ILE A 225 13.18 19.37 4.56
CA ILE A 225 12.39 19.90 5.69
C ILE A 225 12.38 18.88 6.84
N CYS A 226 12.08 17.61 6.53
CA CYS A 226 12.01 16.54 7.50
C CYS A 226 13.33 16.39 8.28
N LEU A 227 14.46 16.35 7.58
CA LEU A 227 15.79 16.17 8.22
C LEU A 227 16.25 17.37 9.06
N LYS A 228 15.66 18.55 8.86
CA LYS A 228 15.93 19.73 9.74
C LYS A 228 15.11 19.70 11.02
N SER A 229 14.05 18.89 11.09
CA SER A 229 13.14 18.77 12.23
C SER A 229 13.40 17.54 13.10
N LEU A 230 14.29 16.64 12.66
CA LEU A 230 14.78 15.46 13.38
C LEU A 230 16.06 15.76 14.18
#